data_8fa34bc0e9c66938103d00a7b6975c9b
#
_entry.id   8fa34bc0e9c66938103d00a7b6975c9b
#
_cell.length_a   1.000
_cell.length_b   1.000
_cell.length_c   1.000
_cell.angle_alpha   90.00
_cell.angle_beta   90.00
_cell.angle_gamma   90.00
#
_symmetry.space_group_name_H-M   'P 1'
#
loop_
_entity.id
_entity.type
_entity.pdbx_description
1 polymer ?
#
loop_
_entity_poly.entity_id
_entity_poly.type
_entity_poly.pdbx_seq_one_letter_code
_entity_poly.pdbx_strand_id
1 'polypeptide(L)'
;MHRGYDGLREHDFNEAHFEALKAARTGWPMVDACVTMLRETGWLNFRMRAMLVSVAAYPLWLHWRPVGEWLATQFLDYEPGIHWSQLQMQSGTTGINTTRVYNPIKQAQDHDPHGRFVRQWLPTMRQVPDTWLFEPWLMPDTMQAHLGVFTGCNSYTPSALVQPVVDLAQATREAKQLLHSRRQTDEVKAAKKAVVDKHASRKNWGTRSATSRRSPASKKADKQQLGFDF
;
A
#
# COMPACT_ATOMS: atom_id res chain seq x y z
N MET A 1 -16.97 -4.50 -8.88
CA MET A 1 -16.73 -5.08 -7.55
C MET A 1 -17.48 -6.40 -7.46
N HIS A 2 -16.93 -7.36 -6.76
CA HIS A 2 -17.59 -8.63 -6.49
C HIS A 2 -18.51 -8.49 -5.28
N ARG A 3 -19.79 -8.79 -5.42
CA ARG A 3 -20.81 -8.57 -4.35
C ARG A 3 -20.46 -9.21 -3.01
N GLY A 4 -19.79 -10.36 -3.00
CA GLY A 4 -19.34 -11.00 -1.77
C GLY A 4 -18.32 -10.20 -0.94
N TYR A 5 -17.81 -9.08 -1.46
CA TYR A 5 -16.95 -8.14 -0.73
C TYR A 5 -17.67 -6.82 -0.38
N ASP A 6 -18.98 -6.72 -0.68
CA ASP A 6 -19.79 -5.61 -0.21
C ASP A 6 -19.79 -5.63 1.33
N GLY A 7 -19.64 -4.49 1.93
CA GLY A 7 -19.53 -4.35 3.39
C GLY A 7 -18.19 -4.74 4.00
N LEU A 8 -17.23 -5.27 3.24
CA LEU A 8 -15.89 -5.53 3.77
C LEU A 8 -15.23 -4.22 4.19
N ARG A 9 -14.83 -4.09 5.45
CA ARG A 9 -14.25 -2.89 6.09
C ARG A 9 -15.22 -1.72 6.27
N GLU A 10 -16.54 -1.93 6.17
CA GLU A 10 -17.52 -0.85 6.44
C GLU A 10 -17.81 -0.70 7.93
N HIS A 11 -18.02 -1.83 8.64
CA HIS A 11 -18.46 -1.84 10.04
C HIS A 11 -17.31 -1.58 11.03
N ASP A 12 -16.09 -1.84 10.61
CA ASP A 12 -14.86 -1.70 11.39
C ASP A 12 -13.94 -0.59 10.83
N PHE A 13 -14.52 0.38 10.13
CA PHE A 13 -13.81 1.53 9.61
C PHE A 13 -13.23 2.39 10.74
N ASN A 14 -11.93 2.63 10.72
CA ASN A 14 -11.24 3.42 11.73
C ASN A 14 -10.98 4.83 11.22
N GLU A 15 -11.76 5.79 11.70
CA GLU A 15 -11.63 7.21 11.31
C GLU A 15 -10.27 7.79 11.68
N ALA A 16 -9.68 7.40 12.83
CA ALA A 16 -8.37 7.89 13.23
C ALA A 16 -7.26 7.44 12.26
N HIS A 17 -7.33 6.21 11.73
CA HIS A 17 -6.42 5.75 10.69
C HIS A 17 -6.62 6.52 9.38
N PHE A 18 -7.85 6.82 9.03
CA PHE A 18 -8.16 7.59 7.82
C PHE A 18 -7.64 9.03 7.92
N GLU A 19 -7.87 9.69 9.05
CA GLU A 19 -7.34 11.02 9.31
C GLU A 19 -5.80 11.03 9.32
N ALA A 20 -5.17 10.02 9.94
CA ALA A 20 -3.72 9.89 9.92
C ALA A 20 -3.17 9.76 8.48
N LEU A 21 -3.83 8.96 7.63
CA LEU A 21 -3.46 8.83 6.22
C LEU A 21 -3.60 10.17 5.48
N LYS A 22 -4.74 10.84 5.62
CA LYS A 22 -5.00 12.15 4.97
C LYS A 22 -4.02 13.23 5.42
N ALA A 23 -3.65 13.19 6.69
CA ALA A 23 -2.74 14.16 7.29
C ALA A 23 -1.24 13.87 7.02
N ALA A 24 -0.89 12.79 6.28
CA ALA A 24 0.49 12.32 6.14
C ALA A 24 1.17 12.06 7.50
N ARG A 25 0.46 11.37 8.38
CA ARG A 25 0.87 11.07 9.77
C ARG A 25 0.67 9.59 10.12
N THR A 26 0.92 8.73 9.15
CA THR A 26 0.84 7.27 9.36
C THR A 26 2.02 6.72 10.16
N GLY A 27 3.12 7.46 10.22
CA GLY A 27 4.38 7.05 10.81
C GLY A 27 5.26 6.22 9.88
N TRP A 28 4.83 5.97 8.66
CA TRP A 28 5.65 5.32 7.62
C TRP A 28 6.18 6.38 6.65
N PRO A 29 7.49 6.70 6.67
CA PRO A 29 8.05 7.84 5.94
C PRO A 29 7.72 7.86 4.44
N MET A 30 7.76 6.71 3.77
CA MET A 30 7.45 6.64 2.35
C MET A 30 5.96 6.95 2.06
N VAL A 31 5.05 6.50 2.92
CA VAL A 31 3.60 6.79 2.78
C VAL A 31 3.35 8.27 2.99
N ASP A 32 3.90 8.81 4.08
CA ASP A 32 3.70 10.20 4.46
C ASP A 32 4.33 11.18 3.45
N ALA A 33 5.49 10.85 2.89
CA ALA A 33 6.11 11.59 1.79
C ALA A 33 5.24 11.57 0.52
N CYS A 34 4.66 10.42 0.17
CA CYS A 34 3.75 10.31 -0.97
C CYS A 34 2.48 11.16 -0.79
N VAL A 35 1.88 11.13 0.42
CA VAL A 35 0.69 11.95 0.70
C VAL A 35 1.03 13.44 0.69
N THR A 36 2.19 13.83 1.25
CA THR A 36 2.65 15.22 1.22
C THR A 36 2.85 15.69 -0.23
N MET A 37 3.58 14.93 -1.04
CA MET A 37 3.75 15.25 -2.47
C MET A 37 2.40 15.36 -3.18
N LEU A 38 1.49 14.43 -2.95
CA LEU A 38 0.18 14.43 -3.59
C LEU A 38 -0.61 15.70 -3.25
N ARG A 39 -0.62 16.10 -1.98
CA ARG A 39 -1.33 17.31 -1.53
C ARG A 39 -0.74 18.60 -2.10
N GLU A 40 0.57 18.64 -2.29
CA GLU A 40 1.26 19.83 -2.81
C GLU A 40 1.23 19.93 -4.33
N THR A 41 1.28 18.77 -5.02
CA THR A 41 1.43 18.74 -6.49
C THR A 41 0.21 18.22 -7.24
N GLY A 42 -0.71 17.54 -6.56
CA GLY A 42 -1.82 16.85 -7.19
C GLY A 42 -1.41 15.62 -8.03
N TRP A 43 -0.18 15.15 -7.89
CA TRP A 43 0.34 14.08 -8.73
C TRP A 43 1.17 13.05 -7.96
N LEU A 44 1.03 11.78 -8.35
CA LEU A 44 1.90 10.67 -7.95
C LEU A 44 2.06 9.71 -9.12
N ASN A 45 3.20 9.04 -9.19
CA ASN A 45 3.37 7.95 -10.14
C ASN A 45 2.48 6.74 -9.78
N PHE A 46 2.21 5.89 -10.78
CA PHE A 46 1.30 4.75 -10.64
C PHE A 46 1.65 3.82 -9.47
N ARG A 47 2.92 3.51 -9.28
CA ARG A 47 3.37 2.59 -8.21
C ARG A 47 3.03 3.14 -6.82
N MET A 48 3.27 4.41 -6.59
CA MET A 48 2.98 5.05 -5.30
C MET A 48 1.47 5.16 -5.06
N ARG A 49 0.66 5.42 -6.11
CA ARG A 49 -0.82 5.35 -6.01
C ARG A 49 -1.28 3.96 -5.57
N ALA A 50 -0.74 2.90 -6.20
CA ALA A 50 -1.05 1.52 -5.84
C ALA A 50 -0.64 1.18 -4.40
N MET A 51 0.52 1.67 -3.96
CA MET A 51 1.00 1.52 -2.58
C MET A 51 0.05 2.20 -1.59
N LEU A 52 -0.34 3.46 -1.82
CA LEU A 52 -1.26 4.17 -0.92
C LEU A 52 -2.59 3.43 -0.74
N VAL A 53 -3.18 2.97 -1.84
CA VAL A 53 -4.43 2.19 -1.77
C VAL A 53 -4.22 0.86 -1.04
N SER A 54 -3.09 0.19 -1.27
CA SER A 54 -2.76 -1.05 -0.57
C SER A 54 -2.55 -0.84 0.92
N VAL A 55 -1.82 0.23 1.30
CA VAL A 55 -1.62 0.58 2.72
C VAL A 55 -2.94 0.92 3.40
N ALA A 56 -3.78 1.73 2.76
CA ALA A 56 -5.11 2.03 3.27
C ALA A 56 -5.95 0.77 3.49
N ALA A 57 -5.97 -0.13 2.48
CA ALA A 57 -6.85 -1.29 2.50
C ALA A 57 -6.37 -2.44 3.40
N TYR A 58 -5.06 -2.61 3.62
CA TYR A 58 -4.54 -3.74 4.39
C TYR A 58 -4.08 -3.33 5.80
N PRO A 59 -2.92 -2.71 6.02
CA PRO A 59 -2.52 -2.44 7.39
C PRO A 59 -3.43 -1.44 8.11
N LEU A 60 -3.98 -0.43 7.43
CA LEU A 60 -4.91 0.50 8.05
C LEU A 60 -6.35 -0.01 8.07
N TRP A 61 -6.67 -1.08 7.36
CA TRP A 61 -7.97 -1.74 7.25
C TRP A 61 -9.12 -0.81 6.90
N LEU A 62 -8.85 0.17 5.99
CA LEU A 62 -9.85 1.16 5.55
C LEU A 62 -10.69 0.64 4.38
N HIS A 63 -11.95 1.05 4.35
CA HIS A 63 -12.83 0.78 3.21
C HIS A 63 -12.36 1.58 1.98
N TRP A 64 -12.34 0.92 0.83
CA TRP A 64 -11.78 1.48 -0.41
C TRP A 64 -12.51 2.72 -0.93
N ARG A 65 -13.84 2.86 -0.65
CA ARG A 65 -14.65 3.95 -1.21
C ARG A 65 -14.32 5.32 -0.59
N PRO A 66 -14.39 5.53 0.74
CA PRO A 66 -13.99 6.80 1.34
C PRO A 66 -12.55 7.21 0.98
N VAL A 67 -11.63 6.23 0.96
CA VAL A 67 -10.24 6.45 0.53
C VAL A 67 -10.20 6.89 -0.94
N GLY A 68 -10.99 6.26 -1.80
CA GLY A 68 -11.07 6.60 -3.21
C GLY A 68 -11.69 7.96 -3.46
N GLU A 69 -12.74 8.32 -2.75
CA GLU A 69 -13.38 9.63 -2.84
C GLU A 69 -12.39 10.74 -2.44
N TRP A 70 -11.67 10.55 -1.34
CA TRP A 70 -10.63 11.47 -0.93
C TRP A 70 -9.50 11.56 -1.97
N LEU A 71 -8.95 10.44 -2.44
CA LEU A 71 -7.89 10.44 -3.45
C LEU A 71 -8.34 11.09 -4.76
N ALA A 72 -9.60 10.92 -5.17
CA ALA A 72 -10.16 11.55 -6.36
C ALA A 72 -10.12 13.09 -6.28
N THR A 73 -10.24 13.66 -5.09
CA THR A 73 -10.12 15.11 -4.88
C THR A 73 -8.69 15.63 -4.88
N GLN A 74 -7.71 14.73 -4.77
CA GLN A 74 -6.30 15.10 -4.72
C GLN A 74 -5.61 15.03 -6.09
N PHE A 75 -6.03 14.13 -7.00
CA PHE A 75 -5.37 13.95 -8.29
C PHE A 75 -5.85 14.94 -9.35
N LEU A 76 -4.92 15.72 -9.90
CA LEU A 76 -5.18 16.61 -11.04
C LEU A 76 -5.51 15.84 -12.33
N ASP A 77 -4.95 14.66 -12.47
CA ASP A 77 -5.17 13.74 -13.59
C ASP A 77 -6.21 12.66 -13.28
N TYR A 78 -7.21 13.00 -12.44
CA TYR A 78 -8.29 12.08 -12.08
C TYR A 78 -9.08 11.64 -13.31
N GLU A 79 -9.14 10.32 -13.51
CA GLU A 79 -9.94 9.68 -14.54
C GLU A 79 -10.75 8.54 -13.90
N PRO A 80 -12.10 8.64 -13.86
CA PRO A 80 -12.96 7.72 -13.11
C PRO A 80 -12.80 6.25 -13.50
N GLY A 81 -12.66 5.95 -14.79
CA GLY A 81 -12.54 4.58 -15.29
C GLY A 81 -11.29 3.89 -14.83
N ILE A 82 -10.19 4.61 -14.72
CA ILE A 82 -8.91 4.11 -14.21
C ILE A 82 -8.92 4.09 -12.68
N HIS A 83 -9.29 5.20 -12.06
CA HIS A 83 -9.23 5.39 -10.62
C HIS A 83 -10.00 4.32 -9.85
N TRP A 84 -11.29 4.16 -10.11
CA TRP A 84 -12.14 3.23 -9.37
C TRP A 84 -11.78 1.76 -9.61
N SER A 85 -11.39 1.42 -10.85
CA SER A 85 -10.96 0.06 -11.16
C SER A 85 -9.67 -0.30 -10.43
N GLN A 86 -8.70 0.63 -10.34
CA GLN A 86 -7.45 0.43 -9.61
C GLN A 86 -7.67 0.33 -8.11
N LEU A 87 -8.52 1.19 -7.52
CA LEU A 87 -8.87 1.10 -6.11
C LEU A 87 -9.43 -0.27 -5.74
N GLN A 88 -10.40 -0.77 -6.49
CA GLN A 88 -10.98 -2.09 -6.24
C GLN A 88 -9.94 -3.22 -6.42
N MET A 89 -9.08 -3.11 -7.42
CA MET A 89 -8.02 -4.10 -7.65
C MET A 89 -7.01 -4.12 -6.51
N GLN A 90 -6.51 -2.96 -6.09
CA GLN A 90 -5.49 -2.85 -5.04
C GLN A 90 -6.05 -3.17 -3.65
N SER A 91 -7.32 -2.87 -3.38
CA SER A 91 -7.99 -3.25 -2.12
C SER A 91 -8.41 -4.72 -2.05
N GLY A 92 -8.26 -5.47 -3.15
CA GLY A 92 -8.55 -6.90 -3.21
C GLY A 92 -10.03 -7.25 -3.28
N THR A 93 -10.90 -6.33 -3.72
CA THR A 93 -12.36 -6.49 -3.78
C THR A 93 -12.91 -6.91 -5.14
N THR A 94 -12.04 -7.16 -6.13
CA THR A 94 -12.48 -7.59 -7.47
C THR A 94 -12.86 -9.06 -7.56
N GLY A 95 -12.38 -9.90 -6.63
CA GLY A 95 -12.58 -11.34 -6.64
C GLY A 95 -11.75 -12.13 -7.65
N ILE A 96 -11.05 -11.46 -8.57
CA ILE A 96 -10.27 -12.07 -9.66
C ILE A 96 -8.78 -12.04 -9.35
N ASN A 97 -8.30 -10.92 -8.85
CA ASN A 97 -6.88 -10.67 -8.69
C ASN A 97 -6.32 -11.33 -7.42
N THR A 98 -5.07 -11.78 -7.52
CA THR A 98 -4.30 -12.19 -6.35
C THR A 98 -4.10 -11.00 -5.43
N THR A 99 -4.20 -11.22 -4.12
CA THR A 99 -3.92 -10.19 -3.12
C THR A 99 -2.49 -9.73 -3.23
N ARG A 100 -2.29 -8.46 -3.51
CA ARG A 100 -0.99 -7.81 -3.54
C ARG A 100 -0.94 -6.80 -2.42
N VAL A 101 -0.11 -7.06 -1.41
CA VAL A 101 0.10 -6.14 -0.31
C VAL A 101 1.46 -5.49 -0.49
N TYR A 102 1.48 -4.18 -0.65
CA TYR A 102 2.70 -3.40 -0.69
C TYR A 102 3.20 -3.16 0.74
N ASN A 103 4.46 -3.49 0.97
CA ASN A 103 5.15 -3.11 2.20
C ASN A 103 5.82 -1.76 1.96
N PRO A 104 5.43 -0.66 2.64
CA PRO A 104 5.96 0.67 2.38
C PRO A 104 7.45 0.81 2.70
N ILE A 105 7.95 0.07 3.70
CA ILE A 105 9.38 0.04 4.05
C ILE A 105 10.17 -0.56 2.90
N LYS A 106 9.73 -1.73 2.40
CA LYS A 106 10.37 -2.35 1.26
C LYS A 106 10.28 -1.51 -0.02
N GLN A 107 9.15 -0.82 -0.24
CA GLN A 107 9.03 0.10 -1.38
C GLN A 107 10.02 1.27 -1.28
N ALA A 108 10.24 1.79 -0.07
CA ALA A 108 11.25 2.82 0.18
C ALA A 108 12.66 2.31 -0.13
N GLN A 109 13.03 1.15 0.41
CA GLN A 109 14.34 0.53 0.17
C GLN A 109 14.60 0.23 -1.31
N ASP A 110 13.58 -0.24 -2.03
CA ASP A 110 13.72 -0.64 -3.45
C ASP A 110 13.72 0.57 -4.42
N HIS A 111 13.07 1.69 -4.06
CA HIS A 111 12.84 2.80 -4.99
C HIS A 111 13.42 4.15 -4.55
N ASP A 112 13.76 4.29 -3.29
CA ASP A 112 14.41 5.48 -2.72
C ASP A 112 15.54 5.07 -1.74
N PRO A 113 16.50 4.21 -2.14
CA PRO A 113 17.48 3.63 -1.24
C PRO A 113 18.33 4.67 -0.50
N HIS A 114 18.48 5.85 -1.07
CA HIS A 114 19.21 6.98 -0.48
C HIS A 114 18.31 7.99 0.25
N GLY A 115 17.00 7.76 0.27
CA GLY A 115 16.04 8.63 0.93
C GLY A 115 15.91 10.04 0.37
N ARG A 116 16.25 10.23 -0.90
CA ARG A 116 16.15 11.54 -1.55
C ARG A 116 14.72 12.02 -1.60
N PHE A 117 13.80 11.16 -2.02
CA PHE A 117 12.38 11.44 -2.08
C PHE A 117 11.79 11.69 -0.68
N VAL A 118 12.04 10.81 0.27
CA VAL A 118 11.55 10.96 1.64
C VAL A 118 12.05 12.26 2.27
N ARG A 119 13.34 12.59 2.12
CA ARG A 119 13.92 13.84 2.66
C ARG A 119 13.46 15.10 1.94
N GLN A 120 13.07 14.99 0.69
CA GLN A 120 12.51 16.11 -0.05
C GLN A 120 11.14 16.49 0.50
N TRP A 121 10.25 15.51 0.68
CA TRP A 121 8.86 15.75 1.03
C TRP A 121 8.59 15.75 2.55
N LEU A 122 9.52 15.22 3.35
CA LEU A 122 9.48 15.27 4.81
C LEU A 122 10.77 15.92 5.34
N PRO A 123 10.81 17.25 5.52
CA PRO A 123 12.02 17.96 5.94
C PRO A 123 12.64 17.45 7.23
N THR A 124 11.86 16.98 8.19
CA THR A 124 12.32 16.35 9.44
C THR A 124 13.20 15.12 9.20
N MET A 125 12.97 14.39 8.11
CA MET A 125 13.76 13.21 7.76
C MET A 125 15.19 13.54 7.35
N ARG A 126 15.52 14.82 7.08
CA ARG A 126 16.88 15.26 6.76
C ARG A 126 17.85 15.08 7.91
N GLN A 127 17.35 15.08 9.14
CA GLN A 127 18.14 14.88 10.35
C GLN A 127 18.29 13.40 10.74
N VAL A 128 17.47 12.53 10.16
CA VAL A 128 17.47 11.10 10.48
C VAL A 128 18.63 10.40 9.75
N PRO A 129 19.50 9.66 10.45
CA PRO A 129 20.56 8.86 9.83
C PRO A 129 20.01 7.81 8.85
N ASP A 130 20.77 7.49 7.80
CA ASP A 130 20.37 6.55 6.75
C ASP A 130 19.94 5.18 7.29
N THR A 131 20.60 4.72 8.36
CA THR A 131 20.28 3.44 9.01
C THR A 131 18.82 3.36 9.49
N TRP A 132 18.25 4.48 9.92
CA TRP A 132 16.90 4.56 10.51
C TRP A 132 15.88 5.26 9.59
N LEU A 133 16.30 5.61 8.38
CA LEU A 133 15.56 6.49 7.51
C LEU A 133 14.12 6.00 7.20
N PHE A 134 13.94 4.70 7.04
CA PHE A 134 12.64 4.12 6.71
C PHE A 134 11.90 3.53 7.91
N GLU A 135 12.59 3.42 9.04
CA GLU A 135 12.04 2.92 10.30
C GLU A 135 12.54 3.79 11.48
N PRO A 136 12.26 5.11 11.47
CA PRO A 136 12.82 6.05 12.44
C PRO A 136 12.39 5.76 13.88
N TRP A 137 11.29 5.06 14.09
CA TRP A 137 10.80 4.65 15.40
C TRP A 137 11.69 3.58 16.07
N LEU A 138 12.59 2.94 15.32
CA LEU A 138 13.56 1.99 15.85
C LEU A 138 14.87 2.65 16.35
N MET A 139 15.01 3.96 16.17
CA MET A 139 16.16 4.67 16.73
C MET A 139 16.19 4.54 18.27
N PRO A 140 17.38 4.47 18.89
CA PRO A 140 17.50 4.56 20.34
C PRO A 140 16.86 5.85 20.89
N ASP A 141 16.19 5.77 22.04
CA ASP A 141 15.48 6.91 22.65
C ASP A 141 16.37 8.13 22.86
N THR A 142 17.63 7.92 23.23
CA THR A 142 18.63 8.97 23.38
C THR A 142 18.88 9.72 22.06
N MET A 143 18.90 9.02 20.94
CA MET A 143 19.07 9.61 19.62
C MET A 143 17.79 10.34 19.19
N GLN A 144 16.62 9.74 19.41
CA GLN A 144 15.34 10.37 19.13
C GLN A 144 15.19 11.70 19.88
N ALA A 145 15.56 11.71 21.18
CA ALA A 145 15.54 12.91 22.01
C ALA A 145 16.54 13.97 21.52
N HIS A 146 17.78 13.56 21.17
CA HIS A 146 18.81 14.47 20.66
C HIS A 146 18.41 15.14 19.35
N LEU A 147 17.81 14.39 18.44
CA LEU A 147 17.37 14.93 17.15
C LEU A 147 16.05 15.73 17.25
N GLY A 148 15.29 15.57 18.33
CA GLY A 148 14.02 16.25 18.55
C GLY A 148 12.96 15.92 17.47
N VAL A 149 13.11 14.80 16.77
CA VAL A 149 12.25 14.44 15.60
C VAL A 149 10.92 13.86 16.02
N PHE A 150 10.85 13.23 17.19
CA PHE A 150 9.59 12.75 17.79
C PHE A 150 9.21 13.70 18.92
N THR A 151 8.23 14.55 18.68
CA THR A 151 7.59 15.28 19.76
C THR A 151 6.44 14.43 20.30
N GLY A 152 6.33 14.37 21.63
CA GLY A 152 5.28 13.57 22.29
C GLY A 152 3.91 13.81 21.71
N CYS A 153 2.99 12.87 21.89
CA CYS A 153 1.67 12.78 21.23
C CYS A 153 0.75 13.99 21.33
N ASN A 154 1.14 15.07 22.01
CA ASN A 154 0.33 16.27 22.21
C ASN A 154 0.80 17.52 21.44
N SER A 155 1.90 17.45 20.67
CA SER A 155 2.37 18.63 19.94
C SER A 155 1.93 18.59 18.47
N TYR A 156 1.05 19.49 18.12
CA TYR A 156 0.61 19.80 16.75
C TYR A 156 1.72 20.53 15.94
N THR A 157 2.95 20.11 16.09
CA THR A 157 4.02 20.66 15.24
C THR A 157 3.98 19.93 13.90
N PRO A 158 3.75 20.63 12.77
CA PRO A 158 3.63 20.01 11.43
C PRO A 158 4.85 19.23 10.98
N SER A 159 5.96 19.38 11.68
CA SER A 159 7.27 18.83 11.35
C SER A 159 7.70 17.65 12.22
N ALA A 160 6.90 17.22 13.20
CA ALA A 160 7.29 16.09 14.06
C ALA A 160 6.97 14.76 13.38
N LEU A 161 7.91 13.82 13.46
CA LEU A 161 7.64 12.42 13.13
C LEU A 161 6.64 11.85 14.14
N VAL A 162 5.82 10.93 13.67
CA VAL A 162 4.90 10.19 14.52
C VAL A 162 5.28 8.72 14.56
N GLN A 163 4.97 8.05 15.65
CA GLN A 163 5.07 6.60 15.71
C GLN A 163 4.09 5.97 14.71
N PRO A 164 4.40 4.80 14.13
CA PRO A 164 3.47 4.09 13.28
C PRO A 164 2.12 3.89 13.97
N VAL A 165 1.03 4.24 13.28
CA VAL A 165 -0.34 4.13 13.82
C VAL A 165 -0.75 2.70 14.13
N VAL A 166 -0.09 1.73 13.49
CA VAL A 166 -0.23 0.30 13.77
C VAL A 166 1.10 -0.41 13.52
N ASP A 167 1.32 -1.57 14.14
CA ASP A 167 2.40 -2.46 13.74
C ASP A 167 2.15 -3.00 12.33
N LEU A 168 3.03 -2.68 11.40
CA LEU A 168 2.87 -2.99 9.98
C LEU A 168 2.80 -4.51 9.72
N ALA A 169 3.64 -5.29 10.41
CA ALA A 169 3.73 -6.72 10.18
C ALA A 169 2.49 -7.44 10.73
N GLN A 170 2.07 -7.08 11.94
CA GLN A 170 0.89 -7.64 12.59
C GLN A 170 -0.37 -7.26 11.83
N ALA A 171 -0.60 -5.97 11.58
CA ALA A 171 -1.79 -5.48 10.89
C ALA A 171 -1.91 -6.06 9.46
N THR A 172 -0.79 -6.18 8.74
CA THR A 172 -0.79 -6.82 7.42
C THR A 172 -1.15 -8.31 7.50
N ARG A 173 -0.71 -9.02 8.53
CA ARG A 173 -1.03 -10.45 8.75
C ARG A 173 -2.51 -10.63 9.04
N GLU A 174 -3.05 -9.82 9.95
CA GLU A 174 -4.47 -9.82 10.32
C GLU A 174 -5.36 -9.51 9.11
N ALA A 175 -5.03 -8.46 8.35
CA ALA A 175 -5.75 -8.09 7.13
C ALA A 175 -5.78 -9.22 6.09
N LYS A 176 -4.67 -9.94 5.91
CA LYS A 176 -4.60 -11.11 5.01
C LYS A 176 -5.47 -12.26 5.52
N GLN A 177 -5.49 -12.50 6.83
CA GLN A 177 -6.33 -13.54 7.43
C GLN A 177 -7.81 -13.21 7.25
N LEU A 178 -8.24 -11.98 7.57
CA LEU A 178 -9.62 -11.53 7.39
C LEU A 178 -10.08 -11.65 5.93
N LEU A 179 -9.23 -11.19 4.99
CA LEU A 179 -9.54 -11.32 3.57
C LEU A 179 -9.59 -12.79 3.12
N HIS A 180 -8.70 -13.64 3.64
CA HIS A 180 -8.71 -15.07 3.36
C HIS A 180 -9.99 -15.73 3.87
N SER A 181 -10.38 -15.45 5.11
CA SER A 181 -11.63 -15.95 5.72
C SER A 181 -12.84 -15.52 4.88
N ARG A 182 -12.90 -14.24 4.46
CA ARG A 182 -13.98 -13.75 3.59
C ARG A 182 -14.04 -14.49 2.26
N ARG A 183 -12.88 -14.84 1.67
CA ARG A 183 -12.80 -15.61 0.42
C ARG A 183 -13.33 -17.04 0.55
N GLN A 184 -13.32 -17.60 1.74
CA GLN A 184 -13.81 -18.97 2.02
C GLN A 184 -15.33 -19.05 2.21
N THR A 185 -16.02 -17.93 2.33
CA THR A 185 -17.49 -17.93 2.45
C THR A 185 -18.15 -18.45 1.18
N ASP A 186 -19.24 -19.17 1.33
CA ASP A 186 -19.95 -19.78 0.21
C ASP A 186 -20.52 -18.74 -0.76
N GLU A 187 -20.91 -17.57 -0.25
CA GLU A 187 -21.34 -16.42 -1.02
C GLU A 187 -20.25 -15.97 -2.01
N VAL A 188 -18.99 -15.81 -1.54
CA VAL A 188 -17.86 -15.41 -2.41
C VAL A 188 -17.49 -16.52 -3.38
N LYS A 189 -17.51 -17.78 -2.95
CA LYS A 189 -17.22 -18.93 -3.82
C LYS A 189 -18.25 -19.07 -4.94
N ALA A 190 -19.54 -18.96 -4.65
CA ALA A 190 -20.60 -19.06 -5.64
C ALA A 190 -20.52 -17.95 -6.70
N ALA A 191 -20.27 -16.71 -6.27
CA ALA A 191 -20.18 -15.57 -7.16
C ALA A 191 -18.85 -15.52 -7.96
N LYS A 192 -17.78 -16.17 -7.48
CA LYS A 192 -16.46 -16.16 -8.13
C LYS A 192 -16.49 -16.75 -9.55
N LYS A 193 -17.22 -17.83 -9.77
CA LYS A 193 -17.31 -18.50 -11.07
C LYS A 193 -17.88 -17.53 -12.12
N ALA A 194 -18.99 -16.87 -11.82
CA ALA A 194 -19.62 -15.91 -12.73
C ALA A 194 -18.71 -14.72 -13.07
N VAL A 195 -17.93 -14.23 -12.09
CA VAL A 195 -16.97 -13.12 -12.29
C VAL A 195 -15.80 -13.57 -13.16
N VAL A 196 -15.26 -14.76 -12.92
CA VAL A 196 -14.16 -15.34 -13.71
C VAL A 196 -14.62 -15.58 -15.17
N ASP A 197 -15.79 -16.15 -15.36
CA ASP A 197 -16.35 -16.41 -16.71
C ASP A 197 -16.56 -15.13 -17.50
N LYS A 198 -16.91 -14.02 -16.81
CA LYS A 198 -17.18 -12.73 -17.45
C LYS A 198 -15.92 -11.89 -17.70
N HIS A 199 -14.93 -11.95 -16.83
CA HIS A 199 -13.83 -10.97 -16.80
C HIS A 199 -12.43 -11.59 -16.87
N ALA A 200 -12.26 -12.90 -16.64
CA ALA A 200 -10.96 -13.52 -16.77
C ALA A 200 -10.60 -13.78 -18.24
N SER A 201 -9.35 -13.53 -18.60
CA SER A 201 -8.84 -13.92 -19.92
C SER A 201 -9.02 -15.42 -20.09
N ARG A 202 -9.76 -15.83 -21.13
CA ARG A 202 -9.92 -17.22 -21.53
C ARG A 202 -8.62 -17.74 -22.16
N LYS A 203 -7.55 -17.87 -21.38
CA LYS A 203 -6.47 -18.75 -21.79
C LYS A 203 -7.00 -20.18 -21.60
N ASN A 204 -7.34 -20.85 -22.69
CA ASN A 204 -7.53 -22.29 -22.71
C ASN A 204 -6.27 -22.93 -22.12
N TRP A 205 -6.35 -23.36 -20.89
CA TRP A 205 -5.42 -24.36 -20.35
C TRP A 205 -5.86 -25.68 -20.97
N GLY A 206 -5.55 -25.82 -22.27
CA GLY A 206 -5.60 -27.11 -22.93
C GLY A 206 -4.75 -28.07 -22.10
N THR A 207 -5.37 -29.18 -21.77
CA THR A 207 -4.78 -30.41 -21.24
C THR A 207 -3.29 -30.53 -21.59
N ARG A 208 -2.41 -30.23 -20.64
CA ARG A 208 -1.03 -30.70 -20.73
C ARG A 208 -1.06 -32.21 -20.52
N SER A 209 -0.97 -32.96 -21.62
CA SER A 209 -0.63 -34.36 -21.58
C SER A 209 0.71 -34.50 -20.86
N ALA A 210 0.75 -35.40 -19.89
CA ALA A 210 1.95 -35.79 -19.18
C ALA A 210 2.89 -36.48 -20.16
N THR A 211 3.92 -35.78 -20.66
CA THR A 211 5.15 -36.43 -21.16
C THR A 211 6.30 -35.42 -21.20
N SER A 212 7.39 -35.88 -20.65
CA SER A 212 8.78 -35.40 -20.71
C SER A 212 9.24 -34.51 -19.52
N ARG A 213 9.86 -35.23 -18.58
CA ARG A 213 10.90 -34.70 -17.71
C ARG A 213 12.02 -34.10 -18.57
N ARG A 214 12.28 -32.80 -18.42
CA ARG A 214 13.56 -32.18 -18.81
C ARG A 214 14.16 -31.51 -17.60
N SER A 215 15.44 -31.82 -17.37
CA SER A 215 16.35 -31.35 -16.34
C SER A 215 16.46 -29.81 -16.29
N PRO A 216 16.80 -29.20 -15.13
CA PRO A 216 16.94 -27.77 -15.01
C PRO A 216 18.31 -27.35 -15.55
N ALA A 217 18.35 -26.59 -16.63
CA ALA A 217 19.49 -25.78 -17.02
C ALA A 217 19.39 -24.41 -16.44
N SER A 218 20.37 -24.05 -15.62
CA SER A 218 20.60 -22.73 -15.04
C SER A 218 20.74 -21.66 -16.13
N LYS A 219 19.91 -20.63 -16.07
CA LYS A 219 20.25 -19.29 -16.61
C LYS A 219 19.68 -18.24 -15.68
N LYS A 220 20.57 -17.69 -14.85
CA LYS A 220 20.38 -16.37 -14.26
C LYS A 220 20.35 -15.37 -15.43
N ALA A 221 19.21 -14.78 -15.69
CA ALA A 221 19.11 -13.58 -16.51
C ALA A 221 19.00 -12.40 -15.57
N ASP A 222 20.01 -11.55 -15.54
CA ASP A 222 19.98 -10.22 -14.94
C ASP A 222 18.81 -9.45 -15.54
N LYS A 223 17.78 -9.24 -14.76
CA LYS A 223 16.75 -8.24 -15.05
C LYS A 223 17.26 -6.90 -14.53
N GLN A 224 17.93 -6.16 -15.36
CA GLN A 224 18.10 -4.72 -15.17
C GLN A 224 16.70 -4.10 -15.11
N GLN A 225 16.28 -3.77 -13.93
CA GLN A 225 15.08 -2.96 -13.71
C GLN A 225 15.52 -1.51 -13.93
N LEU A 226 14.95 -0.87 -14.95
CA LEU A 226 15.17 0.54 -15.24
C LEU A 226 14.86 1.36 -13.98
N GLY A 227 15.86 2.02 -13.44
CA GLY A 227 15.69 3.01 -12.39
C GLY A 227 14.88 4.17 -12.95
N PHE A 228 13.95 4.66 -12.16
CA PHE A 228 13.25 5.89 -12.49
C PHE A 228 14.08 7.03 -11.91
N ASP A 229 14.64 7.87 -12.77
CA ASP A 229 15.15 9.18 -12.39
C ASP A 229 13.94 10.09 -12.08
N PHE A 230 13.94 10.64 -10.87
CA PHE A 230 13.00 11.65 -10.43
C PHE A 230 13.58 13.05 -10.63
#